data_2efdf2085906d7b63c583e4c0f3528eb
#
_entry.id   2efdf2085906d7b63c583e4c0f3528eb
#
_cell.length_a   1.000
_cell.length_b   1.000
_cell.length_c   1.000
_cell.angle_alpha   90.00
_cell.angle_beta   90.00
_cell.angle_gamma   90.00
#
_symmetry.space_group_name_H-M   'P 1'
#
loop_
_entity.id
_entity.type
_entity.pdbx_description
1 polymer ?
#
loop_
_entity_poly.entity_id
_entity_poly.type
_entity_poly.pdbx_seq_one_letter_code
_entity_poly.pdbx_strand_id
1 'polypeptide(L)'
;EVDPTAKDQQITTVVNKRLTDAYSLFVSGNLTEAEKHLKDKEPWLKEYIFSYFENIDHFSYSSTKIDSYKFLMQNIVKLPFISGPTDFGSDVHNALEKILLKQAKPEDFSGDVRRAIDNGISALEELEKKFPGLEVVGTEVTVDVPLNSIVQYEHDDLVFTVKIDVLFKHDSGYLMVDWKTDRDDEKSSVHKRQLSVYKKVYSKHKNIPEDDITTCVIFLAIRERINTGKFERSINIGTRDPFPTFEK
;
A
#
# COMPACT_ATOMS: atom_id res chain seq x y z
N GLU A 1 33.36 -17.76 -15.82
CA GLU A 1 31.98 -17.80 -15.21
C GLU A 1 31.44 -16.39 -15.27
N VAL A 2 30.37 -16.19 -16.05
CA VAL A 2 29.68 -14.89 -16.17
C VAL A 2 28.78 -14.78 -14.96
N ASP A 3 28.93 -13.70 -14.20
CA ASP A 3 28.07 -13.39 -13.05
C ASP A 3 26.60 -13.34 -13.54
N PRO A 4 25.71 -14.22 -13.08
CA PRO A 4 24.30 -14.25 -13.51
C PRO A 4 23.58 -12.93 -13.26
N THR A 5 23.94 -12.19 -12.21
CA THR A 5 23.35 -10.87 -11.90
C THR A 5 23.67 -9.82 -12.96
N ALA A 6 24.82 -9.89 -13.61
CA ALA A 6 25.20 -8.96 -14.69
C ALA A 6 24.35 -9.18 -15.96
N LYS A 7 23.99 -10.45 -16.27
CA LYS A 7 23.15 -10.79 -17.43
C LYS A 7 21.72 -10.27 -17.24
N ASP A 8 21.15 -10.44 -16.06
CA ASP A 8 19.80 -10.00 -15.72
C ASP A 8 19.67 -8.46 -15.74
N GLN A 9 20.68 -7.75 -15.23
CA GLN A 9 20.75 -6.30 -15.34
C GLN A 9 20.81 -5.80 -16.78
N GLN A 10 21.51 -6.50 -17.68
CA GLN A 10 21.57 -6.14 -19.10
C GLN A 10 20.21 -6.35 -19.79
N ILE A 11 19.53 -7.46 -19.55
CA ILE A 11 18.21 -7.76 -20.13
C ILE A 11 17.21 -6.70 -19.67
N THR A 12 17.13 -6.42 -18.38
CA THR A 12 16.24 -5.40 -17.80
C THR A 12 16.48 -4.02 -18.42
N THR A 13 17.73 -3.63 -18.59
CA THR A 13 18.10 -2.34 -19.18
C THR A 13 17.65 -2.24 -20.66
N VAL A 14 17.86 -3.28 -21.44
CA VAL A 14 17.47 -3.30 -22.86
C VAL A 14 15.96 -3.26 -23.04
N VAL A 15 15.22 -4.03 -22.24
CA VAL A 15 13.75 -4.05 -22.30
C VAL A 15 13.15 -2.72 -21.85
N ASN A 16 13.61 -2.17 -20.75
CA ASN A 16 13.15 -0.87 -20.26
C ASN A 16 13.42 0.24 -21.30
N LYS A 17 14.59 0.24 -21.94
CA LYS A 17 14.90 1.19 -22.99
C LYS A 17 13.94 1.06 -24.17
N ARG A 18 13.68 -0.15 -24.68
CA ARG A 18 12.74 -0.37 -25.81
C ARG A 18 11.34 0.16 -25.49
N LEU A 19 10.85 -0.14 -24.31
CA LEU A 19 9.49 0.28 -23.87
C LEU A 19 9.42 1.79 -23.67
N THR A 20 10.45 2.40 -23.09
CA THR A 20 10.52 3.85 -22.88
C THR A 20 10.61 4.59 -24.21
N ASP A 21 11.42 4.11 -25.15
CA ASP A 21 11.55 4.69 -26.49
C ASP A 21 10.23 4.57 -27.27
N ALA A 22 9.59 3.40 -27.24
CA ALA A 22 8.28 3.20 -27.87
C ALA A 22 7.20 4.11 -27.26
N TYR A 23 7.17 4.26 -25.93
CA TYR A 23 6.23 5.14 -25.25
C TYR A 23 6.46 6.61 -25.61
N SER A 24 7.71 7.06 -25.64
CA SER A 24 8.05 8.44 -26.02
C SER A 24 7.62 8.76 -27.45
N LEU A 25 7.83 7.82 -28.37
CA LEU A 25 7.37 7.94 -29.77
C LEU A 25 5.85 7.94 -29.88
N PHE A 26 5.16 7.11 -29.11
CA PHE A 26 3.71 7.07 -29.06
C PHE A 26 3.13 8.41 -28.58
N VAL A 27 3.64 8.95 -27.49
CA VAL A 27 3.19 10.25 -26.94
C VAL A 27 3.46 11.41 -27.91
N SER A 28 4.56 11.35 -28.67
CA SER A 28 4.88 12.34 -29.71
C SER A 28 4.06 12.17 -31.01
N GLY A 29 3.17 11.18 -31.08
CA GLY A 29 2.33 10.90 -32.24
C GLY A 29 3.02 10.11 -33.36
N ASN A 30 4.25 9.64 -33.13
CA ASN A 30 4.98 8.85 -34.12
C ASN A 30 4.71 7.35 -33.97
N LEU A 31 3.47 6.95 -34.28
CA LEU A 31 2.97 5.59 -34.06
C LEU A 31 3.75 4.53 -34.84
N THR A 32 4.14 4.80 -36.09
CA THR A 32 4.87 3.86 -36.93
C THR A 32 6.25 3.53 -36.35
N GLU A 33 6.97 4.50 -35.82
CA GLU A 33 8.27 4.26 -35.18
C GLU A 33 8.10 3.57 -33.83
N ALA A 34 7.07 3.95 -33.05
CA ALA A 34 6.74 3.27 -31.79
C ALA A 34 6.47 1.76 -32.02
N GLU A 35 5.72 1.42 -33.08
CA GLU A 35 5.42 0.03 -33.43
C GLU A 35 6.68 -0.77 -33.79
N LYS A 36 7.65 -0.16 -34.47
CA LYS A 36 8.93 -0.82 -34.78
C LYS A 36 9.70 -1.25 -33.53
N HIS A 37 9.68 -0.43 -32.47
CA HIS A 37 10.30 -0.78 -31.19
C HIS A 37 9.62 -1.94 -30.48
N LEU A 38 8.35 -2.20 -30.78
CA LEU A 38 7.55 -3.29 -30.24
C LEU A 38 7.48 -4.52 -31.15
N LYS A 39 8.11 -4.44 -32.33
CA LYS A 39 8.15 -5.58 -33.25
C LYS A 39 8.87 -6.77 -32.61
N ASP A 40 8.38 -7.96 -32.90
CA ASP A 40 8.89 -9.24 -32.35
C ASP A 40 8.89 -9.28 -30.81
N LYS A 41 7.91 -8.60 -30.19
CA LYS A 41 7.81 -8.43 -28.73
C LYS A 41 7.62 -9.73 -27.95
N GLU A 42 7.00 -10.74 -28.52
CA GLU A 42 6.64 -11.96 -27.80
C GLU A 42 7.84 -12.70 -27.19
N PRO A 43 8.94 -12.98 -27.92
CA PRO A 43 10.06 -13.72 -27.35
C PRO A 43 10.73 -12.96 -26.20
N TRP A 44 11.13 -11.71 -26.43
CA TRP A 44 11.89 -10.94 -25.44
C TRP A 44 11.02 -10.48 -24.26
N LEU A 45 9.72 -10.14 -24.49
CA LEU A 45 8.83 -9.76 -23.41
C LEU A 45 8.49 -10.99 -22.54
N LYS A 46 8.31 -12.13 -23.15
CA LYS A 46 8.09 -13.39 -22.43
C LYS A 46 9.29 -13.76 -21.58
N GLU A 47 10.49 -13.72 -22.14
CA GLU A 47 11.74 -13.96 -21.41
C GLU A 47 11.91 -12.99 -20.25
N TYR A 48 11.61 -11.70 -20.46
CA TYR A 48 11.68 -10.68 -19.42
C TYR A 48 10.67 -10.92 -18.28
N ILE A 49 9.43 -11.28 -18.62
CA ILE A 49 8.40 -11.58 -17.60
C ILE A 49 8.82 -12.83 -16.80
N PHE A 50 9.31 -13.88 -17.44
CA PHE A 50 9.78 -15.06 -16.74
C PHE A 50 10.97 -14.73 -15.84
N SER A 51 11.97 -14.02 -16.32
CA SER A 51 13.11 -13.59 -15.52
C SER A 51 12.67 -12.74 -14.31
N TYR A 52 11.66 -11.88 -14.46
CA TYR A 52 11.11 -11.14 -13.33
C TYR A 52 10.56 -12.08 -12.24
N PHE A 53 9.76 -13.08 -12.63
CA PHE A 53 9.15 -14.02 -11.68
C PHE A 53 10.15 -15.03 -11.10
N GLU A 54 11.20 -15.37 -11.84
CA GLU A 54 12.30 -16.22 -11.33
C GLU A 54 13.17 -15.50 -10.30
N ASN A 55 13.26 -14.18 -10.36
CA ASN A 55 14.09 -13.37 -9.48
C ASN A 55 13.31 -12.57 -8.43
N ILE A 56 11.98 -12.74 -8.35
CA ILE A 56 11.19 -12.08 -7.33
C ILE A 56 11.36 -12.79 -6.00
N ASP A 57 11.77 -12.05 -5.00
CA ASP A 57 11.94 -12.53 -3.62
C ASP A 57 10.95 -11.88 -2.66
N HIS A 58 10.18 -10.93 -3.17
CA HIS A 58 9.38 -10.05 -2.33
C HIS A 58 8.05 -9.66 -2.97
N PHE A 59 6.97 -9.80 -2.21
CA PHE A 59 5.64 -9.29 -2.53
C PHE A 59 5.13 -8.34 -1.45
N SER A 60 4.42 -7.31 -1.86
CA SER A 60 3.67 -6.46 -0.93
C SER A 60 2.16 -6.56 -1.19
N TYR A 61 1.35 -6.28 -0.17
CA TYR A 61 -0.10 -6.21 -0.35
C TYR A 61 -0.50 -5.21 -1.44
N SER A 62 0.18 -4.08 -1.51
CA SER A 62 -0.08 -3.06 -2.52
C SER A 62 0.18 -3.57 -3.94
N SER A 63 1.21 -4.39 -4.15
CA SER A 63 1.51 -4.97 -5.47
C SER A 63 0.50 -6.05 -5.88
N THR A 64 -0.07 -6.79 -4.93
CA THR A 64 -1.06 -7.84 -5.22
C THR A 64 -2.50 -7.31 -5.36
N LYS A 65 -2.77 -6.11 -4.89
CA LYS A 65 -4.10 -5.46 -4.92
C LYS A 65 -4.49 -4.91 -6.30
N ILE A 66 -3.52 -4.60 -7.13
CA ILE A 66 -3.73 -4.00 -8.44
C ILE A 66 -4.14 -5.04 -9.49
N ASP A 67 -4.82 -4.62 -10.54
CA ASP A 67 -5.13 -5.49 -11.67
C ASP A 67 -3.86 -5.92 -12.42
N SER A 68 -3.95 -7.03 -13.17
CA SER A 68 -2.80 -7.64 -13.86
C SER A 68 -2.09 -6.67 -14.80
N TYR A 69 -2.84 -5.79 -15.47
CA TYR A 69 -2.26 -4.81 -16.38
C TYR A 69 -1.44 -3.77 -15.62
N LYS A 70 -2.00 -3.21 -14.54
CA LYS A 70 -1.29 -2.25 -13.70
C LYS A 70 -0.08 -2.90 -13.04
N PHE A 71 -0.22 -4.16 -12.56
CA PHE A 71 0.90 -4.91 -12.02
C PHE A 71 2.04 -5.01 -13.05
N LEU A 72 1.72 -5.46 -14.28
CA LEU A 72 2.67 -5.53 -15.37
C LEU A 72 3.36 -4.18 -15.62
N MET A 73 2.59 -3.13 -15.76
CA MET A 73 3.13 -1.80 -16.10
C MET A 73 3.97 -1.18 -14.99
N GLN A 74 3.56 -1.34 -13.74
CA GLN A 74 4.23 -0.71 -12.60
C GLN A 74 5.43 -1.51 -12.09
N ASN A 75 5.31 -2.83 -12.01
CA ASN A 75 6.31 -3.68 -11.37
C ASN A 75 7.27 -4.34 -12.36
N ILE A 76 6.78 -4.76 -13.53
CA ILE A 76 7.59 -5.46 -14.52
C ILE A 76 8.16 -4.46 -15.53
N VAL A 77 7.32 -3.67 -16.17
CA VAL A 77 7.74 -2.72 -17.21
C VAL A 77 8.39 -1.48 -16.60
N LYS A 78 8.03 -1.14 -15.36
CA LYS A 78 8.52 0.03 -14.61
C LYS A 78 8.33 1.35 -15.37
N LEU A 79 7.23 1.48 -16.11
CA LEU A 79 6.90 2.76 -16.73
C LEU A 79 6.65 3.80 -15.65
N PRO A 80 7.16 5.03 -15.83
CA PRO A 80 6.85 6.11 -14.90
C PRO A 80 5.34 6.35 -14.93
N PHE A 81 4.65 5.92 -13.88
CA PHE A 81 3.25 6.23 -13.72
C PHE A 81 3.16 7.69 -13.24
N ILE A 82 2.57 8.54 -14.05
CA ILE A 82 2.19 9.87 -13.59
C ILE A 82 0.99 9.64 -12.66
N SER A 83 1.27 9.43 -11.38
CA SER A 83 0.22 9.44 -10.37
C SER A 83 -0.37 10.85 -10.35
N GLY A 84 -1.67 10.96 -10.49
CA GLY A 84 -2.38 12.21 -10.19
C GLY A 84 -2.13 12.62 -8.72
N PRO A 85 -2.70 13.72 -8.25
CA PRO A 85 -2.35 14.36 -6.98
C PRO A 85 -2.50 13.39 -5.80
N THR A 86 -1.42 12.69 -5.48
CA THR A 86 -1.25 11.89 -4.27
C THR A 86 -0.72 12.73 -3.11
N ASP A 87 -0.36 13.99 -3.38
CA ASP A 87 0.33 14.85 -2.45
C ASP A 87 -0.46 15.06 -1.15
N PHE A 88 -1.77 15.34 -1.24
CA PHE A 88 -2.61 15.57 -0.06
C PHE A 88 -2.64 14.35 0.90
N GLY A 89 -2.82 13.14 0.38
CA GLY A 89 -2.82 11.92 1.21
C GLY A 89 -1.47 11.72 1.89
N SER A 90 -0.39 11.82 1.14
CA SER A 90 0.98 11.70 1.66
C SER A 90 1.29 12.79 2.68
N ASP A 91 0.87 14.02 2.43
CA ASP A 91 1.08 15.13 3.36
C ASP A 91 0.35 14.91 4.70
N VAL A 92 -0.88 14.39 4.66
CA VAL A 92 -1.65 14.07 5.87
C VAL A 92 -1.01 12.91 6.64
N HIS A 93 -0.60 11.83 5.98
CA HIS A 93 0.09 10.71 6.63
C HIS A 93 1.40 11.16 7.28
N ASN A 94 2.26 11.87 6.55
CA ASN A 94 3.52 12.41 7.06
C ASN A 94 3.31 13.37 8.24
N ALA A 95 2.26 14.17 8.20
CA ALA A 95 1.94 15.11 9.27
C ALA A 95 1.48 14.39 10.54
N LEU A 96 0.57 13.41 10.43
CA LEU A 96 0.10 12.59 11.54
C LEU A 96 1.25 11.78 12.16
N GLU A 97 2.11 11.19 11.32
CA GLU A 97 3.32 10.51 11.77
C GLU A 97 4.19 11.42 12.65
N LYS A 98 4.55 12.62 12.17
CA LYS A 98 5.36 13.59 12.92
C LYS A 98 4.71 14.00 14.23
N ILE A 99 3.39 14.16 14.24
CA ILE A 99 2.65 14.53 15.47
C ILE A 99 2.68 13.37 16.47
N LEU A 100 2.43 12.13 16.04
CA LEU A 100 2.49 10.96 16.89
C LEU A 100 3.88 10.73 17.48
N LEU A 101 4.93 11.00 16.70
CA LEU A 101 6.33 10.94 17.13
C LEU A 101 6.77 12.18 17.92
N LYS A 102 5.87 13.15 18.21
CA LYS A 102 6.15 14.42 18.90
C LYS A 102 7.22 15.29 18.21
N GLN A 103 7.36 15.15 16.90
CA GLN A 103 8.29 15.92 16.05
C GLN A 103 7.65 17.18 15.48
N ALA A 104 6.32 17.28 15.48
CA ALA A 104 5.56 18.43 15.06
C ALA A 104 4.30 18.61 15.92
N LYS A 105 3.69 19.78 15.83
CA LYS A 105 2.41 20.09 16.46
C LYS A 105 1.35 20.32 15.39
N PRO A 106 0.06 20.12 15.70
CA PRO A 106 -1.02 20.41 14.76
C PRO A 106 -0.99 21.82 14.17
N GLU A 107 -0.52 22.80 14.98
CA GLU A 107 -0.42 24.22 14.60
C GLU A 107 0.61 24.49 13.51
N ASP A 108 1.53 23.58 13.26
CA ASP A 108 2.56 23.70 12.22
C ASP A 108 1.98 23.48 10.82
N PHE A 109 0.72 23.03 10.73
CA PHE A 109 0.04 22.72 9.48
C PHE A 109 -1.15 23.66 9.24
N SER A 110 -1.56 23.80 7.98
CA SER A 110 -2.65 24.69 7.58
C SER A 110 -3.54 24.09 6.49
N GLY A 111 -4.63 24.78 6.16
CA GLY A 111 -5.53 24.39 5.06
C GLY A 111 -6.19 23.02 5.23
N ASP A 112 -6.30 22.27 4.15
CA ASP A 112 -6.95 20.96 4.12
C ASP A 112 -6.19 19.92 4.93
N VAL A 113 -4.85 19.98 4.92
CA VAL A 113 -3.99 19.09 5.71
C VAL A 113 -4.29 19.27 7.19
N ARG A 114 -4.39 20.51 7.69
CA ARG A 114 -4.72 20.78 9.09
C ARG A 114 -6.10 20.23 9.46
N ARG A 115 -7.11 20.41 8.61
CA ARG A 115 -8.46 19.88 8.85
C ARG A 115 -8.48 18.36 8.97
N ALA A 116 -7.76 17.66 8.10
CA ALA A 116 -7.63 16.21 8.18
C ALA A 116 -6.89 15.76 9.44
N ILE A 117 -5.84 16.47 9.84
CA ILE A 117 -5.10 16.23 11.10
C ILE A 117 -6.02 16.38 12.31
N ASP A 118 -6.80 17.46 12.37
CA ASP A 118 -7.75 17.69 13.49
C ASP A 118 -8.76 16.54 13.60
N ASN A 119 -9.23 16.01 12.48
CA ASN A 119 -10.06 14.81 12.44
C ASN A 119 -9.32 13.56 12.95
N GLY A 120 -8.05 13.40 12.60
CA GLY A 120 -7.20 12.30 13.06
C GLY A 120 -6.99 12.33 14.57
N ILE A 121 -6.66 13.49 15.11
CA ILE A 121 -6.48 13.71 16.56
C ILE A 121 -7.78 13.41 17.31
N SER A 122 -8.88 13.97 16.84
CA SER A 122 -10.20 13.71 17.45
C SER A 122 -10.61 12.24 17.37
N ALA A 123 -10.23 11.53 16.30
CA ALA A 123 -10.45 10.10 16.21
C ALA A 123 -9.61 9.31 17.22
N LEU A 124 -8.35 9.71 17.43
CA LEU A 124 -7.48 9.09 18.44
C LEU A 124 -8.01 9.31 19.86
N GLU A 125 -8.54 10.50 20.19
CA GLU A 125 -9.19 10.77 21.48
C GLU A 125 -10.42 9.87 21.72
N GLU A 126 -11.17 9.54 20.66
CA GLU A 126 -12.30 8.61 20.72
C GLU A 126 -11.82 7.17 20.89
N LEU A 127 -10.76 6.78 20.20
CA LEU A 127 -10.16 5.46 20.31
C LEU A 127 -9.52 5.24 21.69
N GLU A 128 -8.88 6.25 22.28
CA GLU A 128 -8.32 6.17 23.64
C GLU A 128 -9.40 5.88 24.71
N LYS A 129 -10.60 6.45 24.53
CA LYS A 129 -11.74 6.12 25.43
C LYS A 129 -12.21 4.70 25.28
N LYS A 130 -12.08 4.11 24.09
CA LYS A 130 -12.51 2.74 23.77
C LYS A 130 -11.43 1.72 24.08
N PHE A 131 -10.18 2.08 23.94
CA PHE A 131 -8.99 1.26 24.15
C PHE A 131 -8.03 2.01 25.10
N PRO A 132 -8.28 1.95 26.41
CA PRO A 132 -7.46 2.68 27.36
C PRO A 132 -5.99 2.26 27.33
N GLY A 133 -5.10 3.22 27.57
CA GLY A 133 -3.66 2.98 27.59
C GLY A 133 -3.03 2.89 26.20
N LEU A 134 -3.57 3.62 25.21
CA LEU A 134 -2.99 3.66 23.87
C LEU A 134 -1.58 4.26 23.90
N GLU A 135 -0.61 3.42 23.56
CA GLU A 135 0.78 3.81 23.37
C GLU A 135 1.21 3.53 21.93
N VAL A 136 1.87 4.49 21.29
CA VAL A 136 2.41 4.32 19.94
C VAL A 136 3.55 3.30 19.98
N VAL A 137 3.38 2.16 19.32
CA VAL A 137 4.44 1.17 19.10
C VAL A 137 5.31 1.59 17.92
N GLY A 138 4.70 2.15 16.89
CA GLY A 138 5.39 2.68 15.72
C GLY A 138 4.45 3.24 14.67
N THR A 139 5.02 4.02 13.78
CA THR A 139 4.39 4.56 12.57
C THR A 139 5.10 3.98 11.35
N GLU A 140 4.39 3.85 10.22
CA GLU A 140 4.95 3.30 8.97
C GLU A 140 5.66 1.94 9.18
N VAL A 141 5.08 1.10 10.06
CA VAL A 141 5.71 -0.14 10.51
C VAL A 141 5.73 -1.16 9.39
N THR A 142 6.92 -1.47 8.89
CA THR A 142 7.13 -2.53 7.91
C THR A 142 7.26 -3.88 8.60
N VAL A 143 6.51 -4.87 8.11
CA VAL A 143 6.50 -6.22 8.66
C VAL A 143 6.66 -7.22 7.53
N ASP A 144 7.67 -8.06 7.65
CA ASP A 144 8.02 -9.11 6.72
C ASP A 144 7.74 -10.48 7.33
N VAL A 145 7.14 -11.35 6.53
CA VAL A 145 6.97 -12.77 6.88
C VAL A 145 7.20 -13.64 5.64
N PRO A 146 7.63 -14.89 5.80
CA PRO A 146 7.63 -15.86 4.71
C PRO A 146 6.22 -16.02 4.15
N LEU A 147 6.05 -16.00 2.83
CA LEU A 147 4.74 -16.08 2.17
C LEU A 147 4.00 -17.38 2.56
N ASN A 148 4.71 -18.49 2.67
CA ASN A 148 4.17 -19.79 3.07
C ASN A 148 3.63 -19.82 4.51
N SER A 149 3.95 -18.82 5.34
CA SER A 149 3.40 -18.68 6.70
C SER A 149 1.97 -18.17 6.73
N ILE A 150 1.50 -17.55 5.65
CA ILE A 150 0.17 -16.92 5.55
C ILE A 150 -0.75 -17.56 4.51
N VAL A 151 -0.18 -18.21 3.49
CA VAL A 151 -0.90 -18.94 2.43
C VAL A 151 -0.28 -20.32 2.22
N GLN A 152 -1.05 -21.25 1.63
CA GLN A 152 -0.49 -22.53 1.19
C GLN A 152 0.37 -22.29 -0.05
N TYR A 153 1.68 -22.35 0.13
CA TYR A 153 2.68 -22.19 -0.89
C TYR A 153 3.87 -23.11 -0.58
N GLU A 154 4.35 -23.84 -1.58
CA GLU A 154 5.34 -24.91 -1.37
C GLU A 154 6.78 -24.41 -1.17
N HIS A 155 7.06 -23.18 -1.61
CA HIS A 155 8.38 -22.59 -1.51
C HIS A 155 8.45 -21.61 -0.32
N ASP A 156 9.62 -21.47 0.27
CA ASP A 156 9.89 -20.63 1.44
C ASP A 156 10.79 -19.41 1.14
N ASP A 157 11.12 -19.22 -0.12
CA ASP A 157 12.00 -18.17 -0.63
C ASP A 157 11.33 -16.81 -0.85
N LEU A 158 9.99 -16.78 -0.79
CA LEU A 158 9.23 -15.54 -1.01
C LEU A 158 8.86 -14.85 0.31
N VAL A 159 9.16 -13.57 0.38
CA VAL A 159 8.78 -12.69 1.50
C VAL A 159 7.53 -11.90 1.16
N PHE A 160 6.59 -11.84 2.09
CA PHE A 160 5.41 -10.98 2.00
C PHE A 160 5.50 -9.85 2.99
N THR A 161 5.44 -8.62 2.47
CA THR A 161 5.57 -7.39 3.25
C THR A 161 4.25 -6.65 3.36
N VAL A 162 3.98 -6.16 4.55
CA VAL A 162 2.94 -5.16 4.81
C VAL A 162 3.54 -3.93 5.46
N LYS A 163 2.90 -2.79 5.23
CA LYS A 163 3.27 -1.51 5.83
C LYS A 163 2.05 -0.96 6.56
N ILE A 164 2.15 -0.86 7.87
CA ILE A 164 1.09 -0.43 8.78
C ILE A 164 1.29 1.04 9.06
N ASP A 165 0.29 1.89 8.79
CA ASP A 165 0.42 3.33 9.00
C ASP A 165 0.73 3.67 10.46
N VAL A 166 -0.04 3.09 11.39
CA VAL A 166 0.20 3.24 12.83
C VAL A 166 -0.20 1.99 13.59
N LEU A 167 0.67 1.59 14.50
CA LEU A 167 0.44 0.52 15.44
C LEU A 167 0.48 1.06 16.86
N PHE A 168 -0.58 0.82 17.60
CA PHE A 168 -0.67 1.10 19.03
C PHE A 168 -0.69 -0.21 19.83
N LYS A 169 -0.21 -0.12 21.07
CA LYS A 169 -0.49 -1.07 22.12
C LYS A 169 -1.50 -0.47 23.10
N HIS A 170 -2.35 -1.27 23.69
CA HIS A 170 -3.26 -0.89 24.75
C HIS A 170 -3.36 -2.01 25.80
N ASP A 171 -4.11 -1.82 26.88
CA ASP A 171 -4.15 -2.74 28.01
C ASP A 171 -4.52 -4.19 27.64
N SER A 172 -5.33 -4.40 26.61
CA SER A 172 -5.82 -5.71 26.19
C SER A 172 -5.29 -6.21 24.84
N GLY A 173 -4.27 -5.54 24.24
CA GLY A 173 -3.70 -5.99 22.96
C GLY A 173 -3.13 -4.88 22.10
N TYR A 174 -3.37 -4.98 20.81
CA TYR A 174 -2.87 -4.04 19.81
C TYR A 174 -4.01 -3.43 19.01
N LEU A 175 -3.85 -2.16 18.62
CA LEU A 175 -4.72 -1.48 17.69
C LEU A 175 -3.91 -1.06 16.45
N MET A 176 -4.30 -1.59 15.30
CA MET A 176 -3.71 -1.25 14.01
C MET A 176 -4.62 -0.24 13.31
N VAL A 177 -4.08 0.91 12.98
CA VAL A 177 -4.81 2.02 12.34
C VAL A 177 -4.29 2.25 10.94
N ASP A 178 -5.21 2.46 10.00
CA ASP A 178 -4.97 2.80 8.60
C ASP A 178 -5.70 4.10 8.28
N TRP A 179 -4.94 5.14 7.93
CA TRP A 179 -5.47 6.46 7.60
C TRP A 179 -5.92 6.53 6.15
N LYS A 180 -7.07 7.14 5.90
CA LYS A 180 -7.58 7.35 4.55
C LYS A 180 -8.03 8.80 4.34
N THR A 181 -7.64 9.34 3.20
CA THR A 181 -8.02 10.69 2.76
C THR A 181 -9.03 10.66 1.60
N ASP A 182 -9.71 9.53 1.42
CA ASP A 182 -10.79 9.38 0.46
C ASP A 182 -11.92 10.39 0.76
N ARG A 183 -12.63 10.80 -0.30
CA ARG A 183 -13.71 11.78 -0.22
C ARG A 183 -15.01 11.23 0.38
N ASP A 184 -15.09 9.93 0.51
CA ASP A 184 -16.20 9.16 1.08
C ASP A 184 -15.66 7.89 1.75
N ASP A 185 -16.49 7.14 2.44
CA ASP A 185 -16.16 5.89 3.09
C ASP A 185 -16.73 4.63 2.38
N GLU A 186 -17.19 4.78 1.15
CA GLU A 186 -17.77 3.68 0.35
C GLU A 186 -16.79 2.52 0.19
N LYS A 187 -15.48 2.80 0.14
CA LYS A 187 -14.41 1.80 0.05
C LYS A 187 -14.00 1.17 1.39
N SER A 188 -14.71 1.48 2.48
CA SER A 188 -14.40 0.95 3.82
C SER A 188 -14.21 -0.56 3.82
N SER A 189 -15.03 -1.31 3.08
CA SER A 189 -14.91 -2.77 2.98
C SER A 189 -13.61 -3.23 2.33
N VAL A 190 -13.06 -2.47 1.37
CA VAL A 190 -11.79 -2.77 0.70
C VAL A 190 -10.63 -2.55 1.66
N HIS A 191 -10.64 -1.44 2.39
CA HIS A 191 -9.60 -1.13 3.38
C HIS A 191 -9.64 -2.09 4.58
N LYS A 192 -10.83 -2.52 5.02
CA LYS A 192 -10.97 -3.56 6.04
C LYS A 192 -10.38 -4.91 5.61
N ARG A 193 -10.48 -5.28 4.32
CA ARG A 193 -9.78 -6.47 3.79
C ARG A 193 -8.27 -6.32 3.83
N GLN A 194 -7.76 -5.14 3.49
CA GLN A 194 -6.34 -4.84 3.61
C GLN A 194 -5.86 -5.06 5.04
N LEU A 195 -6.54 -4.48 6.01
CA LEU A 195 -6.18 -4.60 7.41
C LEU A 195 -6.33 -6.03 7.96
N SER A 196 -7.23 -6.85 7.42
CA SER A 196 -7.30 -8.26 7.84
C SER A 196 -6.06 -9.06 7.39
N VAL A 197 -5.50 -8.76 6.21
CA VAL A 197 -4.21 -9.33 5.79
C VAL A 197 -3.08 -8.83 6.69
N TYR A 198 -3.04 -7.54 6.97
CA TYR A 198 -2.02 -6.93 7.85
C TYR A 198 -2.06 -7.52 9.26
N LYS A 199 -3.25 -7.69 9.82
CA LYS A 199 -3.49 -8.34 11.10
C LYS A 199 -2.91 -9.76 11.13
N LYS A 200 -3.19 -10.57 10.10
CA LYS A 200 -2.66 -11.93 9.98
C LYS A 200 -1.13 -11.95 9.89
N VAL A 201 -0.56 -11.07 9.07
CA VAL A 201 0.90 -10.92 8.92
C VAL A 201 1.55 -10.53 10.24
N TYR A 202 1.02 -9.52 10.92
CA TYR A 202 1.56 -9.07 12.20
C TYR A 202 1.42 -10.14 13.30
N SER A 203 0.27 -10.83 13.35
CA SER A 203 0.05 -11.97 14.25
C SER A 203 1.13 -13.04 14.06
N LYS A 204 1.44 -13.42 12.83
CA LYS A 204 2.52 -14.37 12.50
C LYS A 204 3.90 -13.85 12.88
N HIS A 205 4.19 -12.60 12.54
CA HIS A 205 5.47 -11.98 12.83
C HIS A 205 5.77 -11.91 14.34
N LYS A 206 4.78 -11.57 15.15
CA LYS A 206 4.91 -11.43 16.60
C LYS A 206 4.61 -12.71 17.36
N ASN A 207 4.09 -13.75 16.70
CA ASN A 207 3.59 -14.98 17.30
C ASN A 207 2.56 -14.72 18.41
N ILE A 208 1.56 -13.87 18.10
CA ILE A 208 0.44 -13.53 18.98
C ILE A 208 -0.88 -13.91 18.32
N PRO A 209 -1.95 -14.20 19.12
CA PRO A 209 -3.27 -14.46 18.55
C PRO A 209 -3.79 -13.28 17.71
N GLU A 210 -4.48 -13.59 16.61
CA GLU A 210 -5.16 -12.55 15.83
C GLU A 210 -6.21 -11.79 16.65
N ASP A 211 -6.82 -12.44 17.62
CA ASP A 211 -7.83 -11.82 18.50
C ASP A 211 -7.27 -10.73 19.41
N ASP A 212 -5.96 -10.74 19.67
CA ASP A 212 -5.27 -9.67 20.42
C ASP A 212 -5.01 -8.43 19.56
N ILE A 213 -5.38 -8.45 18.27
CA ILE A 213 -5.15 -7.34 17.34
C ILE A 213 -6.50 -6.80 16.85
N THR A 214 -6.83 -5.60 17.25
CA THR A 214 -7.96 -4.85 16.70
C THR A 214 -7.48 -4.01 15.50
N THR A 215 -8.31 -3.86 14.48
CA THR A 215 -8.02 -3.03 13.31
C THR A 215 -9.02 -1.90 13.18
N CYS A 216 -8.56 -0.76 12.66
CA CYS A 216 -9.37 0.42 12.47
C CYS A 216 -8.98 1.17 11.19
N VAL A 217 -9.94 1.41 10.31
CA VAL A 217 -9.80 2.34 9.18
C VAL A 217 -10.40 3.67 9.58
N ILE A 218 -9.65 4.75 9.44
CA ILE A 218 -10.09 6.11 9.77
C ILE A 218 -10.06 6.97 8.52
N PHE A 219 -11.22 7.40 8.07
CA PHE A 219 -11.36 8.37 6.99
C PHE A 219 -11.29 9.77 7.58
N LEU A 220 -10.41 10.60 7.05
CA LEU A 220 -10.03 11.91 7.62
C LEU A 220 -10.60 13.10 6.82
N ALA A 221 -11.02 12.87 5.57
CA ALA A 221 -11.31 13.93 4.63
C ALA A 221 -12.61 13.71 3.84
N ILE A 222 -13.59 13.04 4.47
CA ILE A 222 -14.93 12.84 3.87
C ILE A 222 -15.52 14.22 3.59
N ARG A 223 -15.90 14.45 2.33
CA ARG A 223 -16.53 15.70 1.92
C ARG A 223 -18.03 15.64 2.16
N GLU A 224 -18.54 16.61 2.91
CA GLU A 224 -19.99 16.81 3.01
C GLU A 224 -20.63 16.96 1.63
N ARG A 225 -21.82 16.40 1.43
CA ARG A 225 -22.61 16.55 0.21
C ARG A 225 -22.95 18.02 -0.10
N ILE A 226 -23.05 18.84 0.94
CA ILE A 226 -23.23 20.29 0.84
C ILE A 226 -21.84 20.89 1.04
N ASN A 227 -21.27 21.48 0.01
CA ASN A 227 -19.89 21.98 -0.05
C ASN A 227 -19.62 23.09 0.98
N THR A 228 -19.57 22.76 2.27
CA THR A 228 -19.31 23.67 3.39
C THR A 228 -17.83 23.95 3.60
N GLY A 229 -16.96 23.22 2.87
CA GLY A 229 -15.50 23.26 3.06
C GLY A 229 -15.03 22.56 4.33
N LYS A 230 -15.91 21.86 5.04
CA LYS A 230 -15.55 21.01 6.18
C LYS A 230 -15.25 19.60 5.71
N PHE A 231 -14.39 18.93 6.46
CA PHE A 231 -14.18 17.50 6.36
C PHE A 231 -14.86 16.80 7.53
N GLU A 232 -15.56 15.73 7.21
CA GLU A 232 -16.05 14.78 8.20
C GLU A 232 -15.07 13.64 8.36
N ARG A 233 -15.18 12.92 9.48
CA ARG A 233 -14.43 11.68 9.71
C ARG A 233 -15.36 10.50 9.89
N SER A 234 -14.85 9.32 9.56
CA SER A 234 -15.52 8.05 9.85
C SER A 234 -14.51 7.08 10.45
N ILE A 235 -14.90 6.42 11.55
CA ILE A 235 -14.06 5.45 12.29
C ILE A 235 -14.68 4.08 12.08
N ASN A 236 -13.95 3.20 11.40
CA ASN A 236 -14.44 1.89 11.02
C ASN A 236 -13.60 0.79 11.68
N ILE A 237 -14.05 0.28 12.83
CA ILE A 237 -13.37 -0.77 13.58
C ILE A 237 -13.75 -2.14 13.04
N GLY A 238 -12.79 -3.06 13.07
CA GLY A 238 -12.94 -4.46 12.71
C GLY A 238 -12.48 -4.81 11.30
N THR A 239 -12.35 -6.10 11.07
CA THR A 239 -11.90 -6.70 9.82
C THR A 239 -13.08 -7.11 8.94
N ARG A 240 -12.79 -7.35 7.68
CA ARG A 240 -13.63 -8.11 6.76
C ARG A 240 -12.75 -9.22 6.18
N ASP A 241 -13.32 -10.43 6.06
CA ASP A 241 -12.58 -11.57 5.50
C ASP A 241 -11.94 -11.19 4.15
N PRO A 242 -10.61 -11.32 4.00
CA PRO A 242 -9.91 -10.98 2.78
C PRO A 242 -10.21 -11.95 1.64
N PHE A 243 -10.60 -13.19 1.98
CA PHE A 243 -10.88 -14.22 1.00
C PHE A 243 -12.39 -14.48 0.96
N PRO A 244 -13.06 -14.21 -0.19
CA PRO A 244 -14.42 -14.70 -0.34
C PRO A 244 -14.36 -16.22 -0.18
N THR A 245 -15.18 -16.75 0.71
CA THR A 245 -15.45 -18.20 0.75
C THR A 245 -15.99 -18.57 -0.62
N PHE A 246 -15.15 -19.15 -1.46
CA PHE A 246 -15.65 -19.90 -2.59
C PHE A 246 -16.34 -21.11 -1.97
N GLU A 247 -17.67 -21.05 -1.84
CA GLU A 247 -18.46 -22.25 -1.62
C GLU A 247 -18.12 -23.21 -2.75
N LYS A 248 -17.70 -24.42 -2.35
CA LYS A 248 -17.31 -25.50 -3.26
C LYS A 248 -18.52 -26.03 -4.00
#